data_e81351d52735350911113003db282142
#
_entry.id   e81351d52735350911113003db282142
#
_cell.length_a   1.000
_cell.length_b   1.000
_cell.length_c   1.000
_cell.angle_alpha   90.00
_cell.angle_beta   90.00
_cell.angle_gamma   90.00
#
_symmetry.space_group_name_H-M   'P 1'
#
loop_
_entity.id
_entity.type
_entity.pdbx_description
1 polymer ?
#
loop_
_entity_poly.entity_id
_entity_poly.type
_entity_poly.pdbx_seq_one_letter_code
_entity_poly.pdbx_strand_id
1 'polypeptide(L)'
;NVDVLVVDIQEVGVRFYTYLYTMSMAMEACAERSLPVVVLDRPNPIGGELVEGNILDPEFASFVGMYPIAVRHGMTIGELARLFSSVHDIDVELHVVELRGWDRDQYWDETGLPWVAPSPNMPTVDTAVVYPGMCFFEGTNISEGRGTTKPFEQIGSPYIDGDALAGVLNDLNLPGAAFRPVFFRPSFGKYAGESCRGIQVHVLDRSVFRAVSVGFGILAAVRGMYPGAFEWRVPNRGIHNFDKLAGTDRVRRAIDAGTSAADLERDWARDRRLFMEQRQSCLLYPQAAAIDTNRA
;
A
#
# COMPACT_ATOMS: atom_id res chain seq x y z
N ASN A 1 8.41 34.34 8.72
CA ASN A 1 8.92 33.61 9.88
C ASN A 1 7.75 32.81 10.46
N VAL A 2 8.00 31.56 10.76
CA VAL A 2 7.07 30.66 11.46
C VAL A 2 7.78 30.13 12.70
N ASP A 3 7.05 29.82 13.76
CA ASP A 3 7.60 29.37 15.04
C ASP A 3 7.43 27.86 15.22
N VAL A 4 6.54 27.24 14.44
CA VAL A 4 6.24 25.83 14.46
C VAL A 4 5.67 25.40 13.12
N LEU A 5 5.97 24.17 12.67
CA LEU A 5 5.32 23.52 11.54
C LEU A 5 4.26 22.55 12.07
N VAL A 6 3.02 22.66 11.60
CA VAL A 6 1.96 21.70 11.91
C VAL A 6 1.68 20.84 10.69
N VAL A 7 1.71 19.52 10.86
CA VAL A 7 1.40 18.52 9.84
C VAL A 7 0.03 17.93 10.14
N ASP A 8 -0.91 18.13 9.22
CA ASP A 8 -2.28 17.61 9.29
C ASP A 8 -2.67 17.03 7.93
N ILE A 9 -2.20 15.81 7.65
CA ILE A 9 -2.41 15.12 6.38
C ILE A 9 -2.85 13.67 6.61
N GLN A 10 -3.70 13.13 5.71
CA GLN A 10 -4.21 11.77 5.78
C GLN A 10 -3.39 10.85 4.86
N GLU A 11 -2.64 9.92 5.45
CA GLU A 11 -2.01 8.81 4.75
C GLU A 11 -3.00 7.61 4.62
N VAL A 12 -2.65 6.56 3.89
CA VAL A 12 -3.55 5.43 3.59
C VAL A 12 -2.97 4.05 3.94
N GLY A 13 -1.98 3.99 4.83
CA GLY A 13 -1.45 2.74 5.38
C GLY A 13 -0.38 2.06 4.53
N VAL A 14 0.16 2.72 3.50
CA VAL A 14 1.09 2.09 2.57
C VAL A 14 2.31 2.93 2.24
N ARG A 15 3.45 2.24 2.05
CA ARG A 15 4.77 2.84 1.80
C ARG A 15 4.77 3.80 0.61
N PHE A 16 4.15 3.49 -0.48
CA PHE A 16 4.21 4.29 -1.71
C PHE A 16 3.20 5.46 -1.75
N TYR A 17 2.42 5.68 -0.69
CA TYR A 17 1.58 6.88 -0.58
C TYR A 17 2.42 8.05 -0.05
N THR A 18 2.74 9.00 -0.91
CA THR A 18 3.86 9.95 -0.74
C THR A 18 3.71 10.96 0.39
N TYR A 19 2.55 11.07 1.03
CA TYR A 19 2.32 12.03 2.11
C TYR A 19 3.23 11.80 3.32
N LEU A 20 3.56 10.54 3.61
CA LEU A 20 4.51 10.21 4.68
C LEU A 20 5.92 10.76 4.38
N TYR A 21 6.33 10.83 3.10
CA TYR A 21 7.61 11.41 2.72
C TYR A 21 7.56 12.94 2.61
N THR A 22 6.42 13.51 2.26
CA THR A 22 6.20 14.95 2.39
C THR A 22 6.39 15.39 3.84
N MET A 23 5.87 14.62 4.80
CA MET A 23 6.08 14.87 6.22
C MET A 23 7.57 14.71 6.60
N SER A 24 8.24 13.60 6.22
CA SER A 24 9.64 13.39 6.62
C SER A 24 10.58 14.46 6.05
N MET A 25 10.41 14.85 4.79
CA MET A 25 11.19 15.95 4.18
C MET A 25 10.92 17.29 4.86
N ALA A 26 9.69 17.53 5.29
CA ALA A 26 9.36 18.73 6.07
C ALA A 26 10.01 18.69 7.46
N MET A 27 10.06 17.51 8.11
CA MET A 27 10.78 17.30 9.37
C MET A 27 12.28 17.55 9.21
N GLU A 28 12.92 17.05 8.16
CA GLU A 28 14.33 17.31 7.82
C GLU A 28 14.60 18.82 7.66
N ALA A 29 13.75 19.50 6.87
CA ALA A 29 13.87 20.95 6.66
C ALA A 29 13.66 21.77 7.94
N CYS A 30 12.85 21.28 8.88
CA CYS A 30 12.65 21.88 10.20
C CYS A 30 13.84 21.63 11.12
N ALA A 31 14.40 20.41 11.11
CA ALA A 31 15.61 20.05 11.86
C ALA A 31 16.79 20.98 11.55
N GLU A 32 17.03 21.24 10.24
CA GLU A 32 18.09 22.18 9.80
C GLU A 32 17.92 23.61 10.37
N ARG A 33 16.73 23.98 10.82
CA ARG A 33 16.39 25.32 11.30
C ARG A 33 16.03 25.37 12.77
N SER A 34 16.17 24.26 13.49
CA SER A 34 15.72 24.10 14.88
C SER A 34 14.28 24.55 15.06
N LEU A 35 13.42 24.23 14.09
CA LEU A 35 11.99 24.54 14.10
C LEU A 35 11.21 23.31 14.59
N PRO A 36 10.39 23.43 15.65
CA PRO A 36 9.59 22.31 16.13
C PRO A 36 8.52 21.89 15.12
N VAL A 37 8.21 20.60 15.11
CA VAL A 37 7.16 20.00 14.28
C VAL A 37 6.08 19.39 15.18
N VAL A 38 4.83 19.73 14.89
CA VAL A 38 3.64 19.13 15.51
C VAL A 38 2.90 18.31 14.48
N VAL A 39 2.76 17.01 14.72
CA VAL A 39 1.97 16.11 13.88
C VAL A 39 0.62 15.86 14.55
N LEU A 40 -0.47 16.28 13.88
CA LEU A 40 -1.82 15.91 14.29
C LEU A 40 -2.11 14.51 13.77
N ASP A 41 -2.08 13.52 14.66
CA ASP A 41 -2.20 12.12 14.23
C ASP A 41 -3.59 11.82 13.68
N ARG A 42 -3.65 10.85 12.76
CA ARG A 42 -4.89 10.41 12.08
C ARG A 42 -4.95 8.89 12.04
N PRO A 43 -6.17 8.31 12.11
CA PRO A 43 -6.34 6.87 11.98
C PRO A 43 -5.70 6.34 10.68
N ASN A 44 -5.02 5.21 10.78
CA ASN A 44 -4.66 4.46 9.58
C ASN A 44 -5.96 3.83 9.01
N PRO A 45 -6.38 4.17 7.78
CA PRO A 45 -7.70 3.78 7.29
C PRO A 45 -7.87 2.28 7.05
N ILE A 46 -6.78 1.55 6.96
CA ILE A 46 -6.78 0.09 6.77
C ILE A 46 -6.32 -0.67 8.02
N GLY A 47 -6.37 0.00 9.19
CA GLY A 47 -5.96 -0.56 10.46
C GLY A 47 -4.44 -0.60 10.68
N GLY A 48 -4.03 -0.80 11.92
CA GLY A 48 -2.63 -0.77 12.35
C GLY A 48 -2.05 -2.15 12.72
N GLU A 49 -2.82 -3.24 12.66
CA GLU A 49 -2.34 -4.57 13.06
C GLU A 49 -1.55 -5.27 11.96
N LEU A 50 -2.09 -5.26 10.73
CA LEU A 50 -1.51 -6.00 9.63
C LEU A 50 -0.30 -5.29 9.02
N VAL A 51 0.78 -6.04 8.90
CA VAL A 51 2.00 -5.65 8.15
C VAL A 51 2.18 -6.62 7.01
N GLU A 52 2.20 -6.11 5.77
CA GLU A 52 2.27 -6.94 4.57
C GLU A 52 3.39 -6.50 3.62
N GLY A 53 3.83 -7.45 2.81
CA GLY A 53 4.82 -7.22 1.76
C GLY A 53 6.25 -7.16 2.28
N ASN A 54 7.15 -6.88 1.37
CA ASN A 54 8.58 -6.77 1.63
C ASN A 54 8.95 -5.39 2.23
N ILE A 55 10.11 -5.37 2.88
CA ILE A 55 10.78 -4.13 3.29
C ILE A 55 11.49 -3.52 2.07
N LEU A 56 11.54 -2.19 2.01
CA LEU A 56 12.29 -1.47 0.97
C LEU A 56 13.78 -1.81 1.08
N ASP A 57 14.38 -2.19 -0.04
CA ASP A 57 15.82 -2.23 -0.20
C ASP A 57 16.33 -0.79 -0.48
N PRO A 58 17.27 -0.25 0.32
CA PRO A 58 17.75 1.12 0.16
C PRO A 58 18.26 1.47 -1.24
N GLU A 59 18.73 0.51 -2.02
CA GLU A 59 19.16 0.73 -3.41
C GLU A 59 18.00 1.15 -4.33
N PHE A 60 16.76 0.88 -3.94
CA PHE A 60 15.54 1.25 -4.67
C PHE A 60 14.83 2.47 -4.07
N ALA A 61 15.49 3.18 -3.15
CA ALA A 61 14.91 4.36 -2.52
C ALA A 61 14.49 5.41 -3.56
N SER A 62 13.30 5.96 -3.38
CA SER A 62 12.69 6.96 -4.27
C SER A 62 11.58 7.70 -3.53
N PHE A 63 10.95 8.70 -4.16
CA PHE A 63 9.82 9.40 -3.55
C PHE A 63 8.58 8.54 -3.30
N VAL A 64 8.52 7.30 -3.82
CA VAL A 64 7.49 6.31 -3.50
C VAL A 64 7.97 5.23 -2.52
N GLY A 65 9.10 5.47 -1.86
CA GLY A 65 9.72 4.60 -0.88
C GLY A 65 11.08 5.14 -0.46
N MET A 66 11.16 5.94 0.62
CA MET A 66 12.42 6.55 1.06
C MET A 66 13.10 5.74 2.17
N TYR A 67 12.32 5.09 3.02
CA TYR A 67 12.82 4.37 4.19
C TYR A 67 12.50 2.88 4.14
N PRO A 68 13.31 2.01 4.80
CA PRO A 68 13.12 0.57 4.83
C PRO A 68 11.94 0.14 5.71
N ILE A 69 10.73 0.47 5.28
CA ILE A 69 9.48 0.07 5.89
C ILE A 69 8.73 -0.92 5.00
N ALA A 70 7.79 -1.68 5.58
CA ALA A 70 6.95 -2.63 4.83
C ALA A 70 6.01 -1.93 3.84
N VAL A 71 5.55 -2.64 2.81
CA VAL A 71 4.55 -2.12 1.86
C VAL A 71 3.30 -1.63 2.59
N ARG A 72 2.64 -2.49 3.37
CA ARG A 72 1.61 -2.11 4.33
C ARG A 72 2.27 -2.06 5.70
N HIS A 73 2.44 -0.87 6.26
CA HIS A 73 3.29 -0.66 7.45
C HIS A 73 2.54 -0.82 8.78
N GLY A 74 1.21 -0.73 8.79
CA GLY A 74 0.41 -0.87 10.01
C GLY A 74 0.71 0.20 11.08
N MET A 75 0.97 1.43 10.67
CA MET A 75 1.29 2.56 11.55
C MET A 75 0.42 3.76 11.19
N THR A 76 0.17 4.65 12.14
CA THR A 76 -0.41 5.98 11.89
C THR A 76 0.67 6.95 11.41
N ILE A 77 0.27 8.12 10.91
CA ILE A 77 1.25 9.13 10.46
C ILE A 77 2.08 9.68 11.62
N GLY A 78 1.50 9.79 12.82
CA GLY A 78 2.23 10.19 14.04
C GLY A 78 3.24 9.14 14.47
N GLU A 79 2.91 7.86 14.38
CA GLU A 79 3.84 6.76 14.64
C GLU A 79 4.97 6.70 13.62
N LEU A 80 4.67 6.97 12.33
CA LEU A 80 5.69 7.10 11.29
C LEU A 80 6.63 8.29 11.53
N ALA A 81 6.10 9.43 11.99
CA ALA A 81 6.93 10.58 12.37
C ALA A 81 7.92 10.20 13.46
N ARG A 82 7.47 9.46 14.49
CA ARG A 82 8.36 8.94 15.56
C ARG A 82 9.40 7.96 15.00
N LEU A 83 9.01 7.07 14.09
CA LEU A 83 9.92 6.13 13.45
C LEU A 83 11.00 6.87 12.66
N PHE A 84 10.61 7.87 11.86
CA PHE A 84 11.56 8.65 11.07
C PHE A 84 12.50 9.47 11.94
N SER A 85 12.01 10.04 13.05
CA SER A 85 12.87 10.76 13.99
C SER A 85 13.84 9.83 14.72
N SER A 86 13.36 8.71 15.30
CA SER A 86 14.15 7.89 16.21
C SER A 86 14.98 6.79 15.54
N VAL A 87 14.51 6.24 14.40
CA VAL A 87 15.17 5.11 13.71
C VAL A 87 15.92 5.58 12.46
N HIS A 88 15.46 6.67 11.85
CA HIS A 88 16.07 7.21 10.63
C HIS A 88 16.76 8.58 10.86
N ASP A 89 17.07 8.91 12.12
CA ASP A 89 17.94 9.99 12.55
C ASP A 89 17.51 11.39 12.07
N ILE A 90 16.21 11.68 11.96
CA ILE A 90 15.74 13.05 11.76
C ILE A 90 15.68 13.75 13.12
N ASP A 91 16.76 14.47 13.46
CA ASP A 91 16.90 15.16 14.74
C ASP A 91 16.08 16.46 14.76
N VAL A 92 14.78 16.33 15.02
CA VAL A 92 13.82 17.43 15.09
C VAL A 92 13.05 17.39 16.40
N GLU A 93 12.74 18.56 16.97
CA GLU A 93 11.80 18.65 18.08
C GLU A 93 10.40 18.26 17.60
N LEU A 94 9.99 17.01 17.91
CA LEU A 94 8.76 16.39 17.43
C LEU A 94 7.72 16.27 18.54
N HIS A 95 6.53 16.81 18.27
CA HIS A 95 5.35 16.63 19.11
C HIS A 95 4.26 15.92 18.30
N VAL A 96 3.71 14.83 18.81
CA VAL A 96 2.57 14.13 18.21
C VAL A 96 1.33 14.36 19.08
N VAL A 97 0.29 14.92 18.48
CA VAL A 97 -1.03 15.01 19.10
C VAL A 97 -1.77 13.71 18.85
N GLU A 98 -1.87 12.90 19.88
CA GLU A 98 -2.42 11.55 19.80
C GLU A 98 -3.93 11.52 19.54
N LEU A 99 -4.38 10.46 18.86
CA LEU A 99 -5.78 10.13 18.69
C LEU A 99 -6.44 9.75 20.03
N ARG A 100 -7.74 9.97 20.12
CA ARG A 100 -8.54 9.51 21.25
C ARG A 100 -9.57 8.50 20.75
N GLY A 101 -9.61 7.32 21.38
CA GLY A 101 -10.61 6.30 21.11
C GLY A 101 -10.45 5.59 19.76
N TRP A 102 -9.24 5.57 19.20
CA TRP A 102 -8.91 4.73 18.06
C TRP A 102 -8.17 3.48 18.54
N ASP A 103 -8.66 2.34 18.12
CA ASP A 103 -8.04 1.05 18.34
C ASP A 103 -7.36 0.56 17.06
N ARG A 104 -6.24 -0.13 17.21
CA ARG A 104 -5.36 -0.51 16.09
C ARG A 104 -5.99 -1.47 15.09
N ASP A 105 -6.97 -2.27 15.50
CA ASP A 105 -7.73 -3.19 14.65
C ASP A 105 -8.81 -2.52 13.82
N GLN A 106 -9.19 -1.26 14.15
CA GLN A 106 -10.24 -0.53 13.46
C GLN A 106 -9.82 -0.08 12.06
N TYR A 107 -10.69 -0.32 11.09
CA TYR A 107 -10.69 0.35 9.80
C TYR A 107 -11.41 1.70 9.88
N TRP A 108 -11.23 2.55 8.88
CA TRP A 108 -11.79 3.91 8.89
C TRP A 108 -13.30 3.96 9.11
N ASP A 109 -14.05 3.08 8.45
CA ASP A 109 -15.52 3.02 8.53
C ASP A 109 -16.04 2.57 9.92
N GLU A 110 -15.18 2.02 10.76
CA GLU A 110 -15.48 1.65 12.15
C GLU A 110 -15.21 2.79 13.14
N THR A 111 -14.52 3.86 12.70
CA THR A 111 -14.23 5.02 13.55
C THR A 111 -15.42 5.98 13.71
N GLY A 112 -16.44 5.84 12.87
CA GLY A 112 -17.56 6.79 12.82
C GLY A 112 -17.24 8.13 12.14
N LEU A 113 -16.02 8.32 11.64
CA LEU A 113 -15.60 9.54 10.94
C LEU A 113 -16.01 9.49 9.46
N PRO A 114 -16.45 10.63 8.87
CA PRO A 114 -16.71 10.68 7.44
C PRO A 114 -15.42 10.50 6.63
N TRP A 115 -15.45 9.70 5.55
CA TRP A 115 -14.33 9.60 4.64
C TRP A 115 -14.17 10.87 3.83
N VAL A 116 -13.04 11.54 3.99
CA VAL A 116 -12.61 12.64 3.12
C VAL A 116 -11.52 12.11 2.23
N ALA A 117 -11.79 12.03 0.92
CA ALA A 117 -10.85 11.46 -0.03
C ALA A 117 -9.51 12.22 -0.02
N PRO A 118 -8.40 11.59 0.41
CA PRO A 118 -7.10 12.26 0.49
C PRO A 118 -6.49 12.51 -0.89
N SER A 119 -7.02 11.85 -1.92
CA SER A 119 -6.64 11.99 -3.32
C SER A 119 -7.85 11.70 -4.21
N PRO A 120 -7.96 12.29 -5.41
CA PRO A 120 -9.04 11.99 -6.35
C PRO A 120 -9.17 10.51 -6.72
N ASN A 121 -8.06 9.76 -6.66
CA ASN A 121 -8.06 8.32 -6.93
C ASN A 121 -8.11 7.46 -5.64
N MET A 122 -8.51 8.05 -4.52
CA MET A 122 -8.77 7.37 -3.26
C MET A 122 -10.19 7.72 -2.75
N PRO A 123 -11.24 7.44 -3.55
CA PRO A 123 -12.59 7.93 -3.28
C PRO A 123 -13.27 7.27 -2.09
N THR A 124 -12.91 6.04 -1.75
CA THR A 124 -13.58 5.25 -0.71
C THR A 124 -12.57 4.49 0.16
N VAL A 125 -13.03 4.03 1.32
CA VAL A 125 -12.26 3.12 2.19
C VAL A 125 -11.98 1.79 1.48
N ASP A 126 -12.93 1.27 0.68
CA ASP A 126 -12.72 0.03 -0.09
C ASP A 126 -11.55 0.16 -1.06
N THR A 127 -11.40 1.35 -1.69
CA THR A 127 -10.23 1.64 -2.52
C THR A 127 -8.93 1.57 -1.68
N ALA A 128 -8.92 2.15 -0.47
CA ALA A 128 -7.75 2.11 0.41
C ALA A 128 -7.40 0.69 0.84
N VAL A 129 -8.40 -0.17 1.08
CA VAL A 129 -8.20 -1.58 1.48
C VAL A 129 -7.48 -2.40 0.41
N VAL A 130 -7.81 -2.22 -0.87
CA VAL A 130 -7.19 -2.96 -1.97
C VAL A 130 -5.90 -2.32 -2.48
N TYR A 131 -5.71 -1.03 -2.20
CA TYR A 131 -4.60 -0.22 -2.73
C TYR A 131 -3.21 -0.80 -2.47
N PRO A 132 -2.88 -1.43 -1.31
CA PRO A 132 -1.54 -1.98 -1.06
C PRO A 132 -1.09 -3.03 -2.09
N GLY A 133 -2.03 -3.75 -2.70
CA GLY A 133 -1.73 -4.72 -3.77
C GLY A 133 -1.96 -4.16 -5.17
N MET A 134 -2.97 -3.30 -5.32
CA MET A 134 -3.41 -2.87 -6.65
C MET A 134 -2.59 -1.72 -7.22
N CYS A 135 -1.88 -0.95 -6.39
CA CYS A 135 -1.00 0.11 -6.84
C CYS A 135 0.18 -0.42 -7.68
N PHE A 136 0.62 -1.67 -7.49
CA PHE A 136 1.70 -2.26 -8.27
C PHE A 136 1.42 -2.30 -9.77
N PHE A 137 0.15 -2.30 -10.19
CA PHE A 137 -0.24 -2.23 -11.60
C PHE A 137 0.18 -0.93 -12.28
N GLU A 138 0.47 0.15 -11.54
CA GLU A 138 1.08 1.36 -12.12
C GLU A 138 2.43 1.07 -12.80
N GLY A 139 3.14 0.05 -12.33
CA GLY A 139 4.41 -0.41 -12.89
C GLY A 139 4.27 -1.30 -14.14
N THR A 140 3.07 -1.49 -14.65
CA THR A 140 2.77 -2.37 -15.81
C THR A 140 2.00 -1.64 -16.90
N ASN A 141 1.77 -2.33 -18.03
CA ASN A 141 0.85 -1.87 -19.07
C ASN A 141 -0.62 -2.22 -18.81
N ILE A 142 -0.99 -2.64 -17.59
CA ILE A 142 -2.38 -2.87 -17.20
C ILE A 142 -2.92 -1.59 -16.57
N SER A 143 -4.14 -1.18 -16.91
CA SER A 143 -4.83 -0.08 -16.23
C SER A 143 -5.19 -0.51 -14.81
N GLU A 144 -4.84 0.32 -13.84
CA GLU A 144 -5.22 0.20 -12.42
C GLU A 144 -6.57 0.87 -12.12
N GLY A 145 -7.39 1.10 -13.14
CA GLY A 145 -8.72 1.68 -12.98
C GLY A 145 -8.76 3.21 -12.76
N ARG A 146 -7.63 3.91 -12.79
CA ARG A 146 -7.65 5.39 -12.80
C ARG A 146 -8.42 5.91 -14.01
N GLY A 147 -9.17 6.99 -13.83
CA GLY A 147 -10.07 7.51 -14.87
C GLY A 147 -11.41 6.78 -14.95
N THR A 148 -11.71 5.92 -13.98
CA THR A 148 -13.01 5.27 -13.78
C THR A 148 -13.60 5.66 -12.42
N THR A 149 -14.79 5.17 -12.10
CA THR A 149 -15.42 5.35 -10.78
C THR A 149 -14.86 4.40 -9.69
N LYS A 150 -13.98 3.46 -10.07
CA LYS A 150 -13.42 2.42 -9.19
C LYS A 150 -11.89 2.29 -9.36
N PRO A 151 -11.13 3.38 -9.13
CA PRO A 151 -9.68 3.31 -9.21
C PRO A 151 -9.14 2.29 -8.22
N PHE A 152 -8.16 1.49 -8.65
CA PHE A 152 -7.55 0.39 -7.91
C PHE A 152 -8.47 -0.78 -7.52
N GLU A 153 -9.80 -0.60 -7.49
CA GLU A 153 -10.72 -1.70 -7.23
C GLU A 153 -10.94 -2.57 -8.48
N GLN A 154 -10.66 -2.03 -9.68
CA GLN A 154 -10.69 -2.75 -10.94
C GLN A 154 -9.41 -2.55 -11.73
N ILE A 155 -8.98 -3.62 -12.41
CA ILE A 155 -7.84 -3.59 -13.32
C ILE A 155 -8.21 -4.23 -14.66
N GLY A 156 -7.50 -3.83 -15.70
CA GLY A 156 -7.74 -4.43 -17.01
C GLY A 156 -6.95 -3.78 -18.14
N SER A 157 -7.11 -4.33 -19.30
CA SER A 157 -6.53 -3.83 -20.55
C SER A 157 -7.35 -4.28 -21.75
N PRO A 158 -7.12 -3.74 -22.96
CA PRO A 158 -7.78 -4.20 -24.17
C PRO A 158 -7.50 -5.68 -24.52
N TYR A 159 -6.35 -6.23 -24.08
CA TYR A 159 -5.93 -7.60 -24.41
C TYR A 159 -6.38 -8.66 -23.38
N ILE A 160 -6.89 -8.27 -22.22
CA ILE A 160 -7.31 -9.22 -21.17
C ILE A 160 -8.70 -9.78 -21.50
N ASP A 161 -8.85 -11.09 -21.32
CA ASP A 161 -10.16 -11.74 -21.18
C ASP A 161 -10.55 -11.76 -19.71
N GLY A 162 -11.53 -10.91 -19.35
CA GLY A 162 -11.96 -10.73 -17.96
C GLY A 162 -12.60 -11.98 -17.36
N ASP A 163 -13.37 -12.73 -18.14
CA ASP A 163 -14.04 -13.95 -17.69
C ASP A 163 -13.02 -15.06 -17.40
N ALA A 164 -12.07 -15.28 -18.31
CA ALA A 164 -11.00 -16.24 -18.13
C ALA A 164 -10.11 -15.87 -16.94
N LEU A 165 -9.73 -14.59 -16.78
CA LEU A 165 -8.91 -14.13 -15.67
C LEU A 165 -9.64 -14.28 -14.33
N ALA A 166 -10.92 -13.89 -14.24
CA ALA A 166 -11.72 -14.05 -13.03
C ALA A 166 -11.84 -15.52 -12.63
N GLY A 167 -12.04 -16.43 -13.61
CA GLY A 167 -12.06 -17.88 -13.37
C GLY A 167 -10.76 -18.36 -12.72
N VAL A 168 -9.62 -18.08 -13.35
CA VAL A 168 -8.29 -18.47 -12.84
C VAL A 168 -8.06 -17.93 -11.41
N LEU A 169 -8.40 -16.65 -11.17
CA LEU A 169 -8.15 -16.02 -9.87
C LEU A 169 -9.07 -16.58 -8.76
N ASN A 170 -10.33 -16.89 -9.07
CA ASN A 170 -11.24 -17.51 -8.10
C ASN A 170 -10.81 -18.95 -7.78
N ASP A 171 -10.26 -19.69 -8.74
CA ASP A 171 -9.72 -21.05 -8.53
C ASP A 171 -8.47 -21.04 -7.61
N LEU A 172 -7.73 -19.92 -7.52
CA LEU A 172 -6.63 -19.76 -6.57
C LEU A 172 -7.09 -19.70 -5.12
N ASN A 173 -8.38 -19.48 -4.84
CA ASN A 173 -8.97 -19.39 -3.50
C ASN A 173 -8.20 -18.42 -2.58
N LEU A 174 -7.86 -17.23 -3.09
CA LEU A 174 -7.15 -16.22 -2.30
C LEU A 174 -8.01 -15.76 -1.12
N PRO A 175 -7.49 -15.84 0.13
CA PRO A 175 -8.30 -15.61 1.32
C PRO A 175 -8.98 -14.25 1.33
N GLY A 176 -10.28 -14.22 1.62
CA GLY A 176 -11.08 -13.00 1.76
C GLY A 176 -11.30 -12.22 0.46
N ALA A 177 -10.95 -12.77 -0.70
CA ALA A 177 -11.09 -12.12 -1.99
C ALA A 177 -12.01 -12.90 -2.94
N ALA A 178 -12.75 -12.17 -3.77
CA ALA A 178 -13.43 -12.72 -4.95
C ALA A 178 -13.22 -11.78 -6.15
N PHE A 179 -13.29 -12.34 -7.35
CA PHE A 179 -12.99 -11.63 -8.58
C PHE A 179 -14.17 -11.75 -9.55
N ARG A 180 -14.64 -10.61 -10.04
CA ARG A 180 -15.72 -10.52 -10.99
C ARG A 180 -15.20 -9.91 -12.31
N PRO A 181 -15.55 -10.45 -13.49
CA PRO A 181 -15.21 -9.83 -14.76
C PRO A 181 -15.87 -8.45 -14.87
N VAL A 182 -15.15 -7.49 -15.46
CA VAL A 182 -15.64 -6.13 -15.70
C VAL A 182 -15.22 -5.61 -17.06
N PHE A 183 -16.05 -4.70 -17.58
CA PHE A 183 -15.75 -3.85 -18.71
C PHE A 183 -15.72 -2.40 -18.25
N PHE A 184 -14.70 -1.65 -18.65
CA PHE A 184 -14.61 -0.24 -18.33
C PHE A 184 -13.86 0.54 -19.40
N ARG A 185 -14.04 1.85 -19.39
CA ARG A 185 -13.38 2.77 -20.31
C ARG A 185 -12.81 3.93 -19.51
N PRO A 186 -11.50 4.00 -19.29
CA PRO A 186 -10.88 5.09 -18.55
C PRO A 186 -11.08 6.43 -19.28
N SER A 187 -11.37 7.49 -18.54
CA SER A 187 -11.44 8.85 -19.08
C SER A 187 -10.06 9.53 -19.18
N PHE A 188 -9.09 9.04 -18.41
CA PHE A 188 -7.69 9.49 -18.45
C PHE A 188 -6.77 8.34 -17.99
N GLY A 189 -5.45 8.53 -18.13
CA GLY A 189 -4.45 7.54 -17.75
C GLY A 189 -4.22 6.48 -18.83
N LYS A 190 -3.92 5.25 -18.42
CA LYS A 190 -3.71 4.15 -19.35
C LYS A 190 -5.01 3.81 -20.08
N TYR A 191 -4.92 3.60 -21.38
CA TYR A 191 -6.04 3.27 -22.25
C TYR A 191 -7.20 4.28 -22.21
N ALA A 192 -6.91 5.57 -22.00
CA ALA A 192 -7.92 6.63 -22.01
C ALA A 192 -8.75 6.59 -23.31
N GLY A 193 -10.07 6.47 -23.17
CA GLY A 193 -11.00 6.37 -24.30
C GLY A 193 -11.08 4.99 -24.96
N GLU A 194 -10.30 4.00 -24.55
CA GLU A 194 -10.35 2.63 -25.07
C GLU A 194 -11.19 1.72 -24.16
N SER A 195 -11.80 0.69 -24.73
CA SER A 195 -12.52 -0.32 -23.95
C SER A 195 -11.56 -1.34 -23.38
N CYS A 196 -11.50 -1.43 -22.06
CA CYS A 196 -10.75 -2.42 -21.33
C CYS A 196 -11.67 -3.52 -20.80
N ARG A 197 -11.16 -4.74 -20.74
CA ARG A 197 -11.73 -5.87 -20.03
C ARG A 197 -10.79 -6.28 -18.92
N GLY A 198 -11.32 -6.80 -17.83
CA GLY A 198 -10.50 -7.19 -16.70
C GLY A 198 -11.32 -7.71 -15.53
N ILE A 199 -10.84 -7.47 -14.33
CA ILE A 199 -11.52 -7.91 -13.12
C ILE A 199 -11.74 -6.74 -12.16
N GLN A 200 -12.78 -6.89 -11.31
CA GLN A 200 -12.94 -6.13 -10.08
C GLN A 200 -12.62 -7.03 -8.90
N VAL A 201 -11.84 -6.51 -7.95
CA VAL A 201 -11.54 -7.18 -6.68
C VAL A 201 -12.66 -6.86 -5.70
N HIS A 202 -13.24 -7.89 -5.10
CA HIS A 202 -14.17 -7.78 -4.00
C HIS A 202 -13.53 -8.34 -2.73
N VAL A 203 -13.47 -7.52 -1.69
CA VAL A 203 -13.03 -7.96 -0.37
C VAL A 203 -14.25 -8.50 0.37
N LEU A 204 -14.26 -9.80 0.63
CA LEU A 204 -15.36 -10.50 1.31
C LEU A 204 -15.15 -10.56 2.81
N ASP A 205 -13.89 -10.64 3.25
CA ASP A 205 -13.51 -10.71 4.65
C ASP A 205 -12.17 -10.01 4.87
N ARG A 206 -12.19 -8.83 5.49
CA ARG A 206 -10.99 -8.01 5.76
C ARG A 206 -10.03 -8.67 6.75
N SER A 207 -10.51 -9.55 7.63
CA SER A 207 -9.68 -10.19 8.66
C SER A 207 -8.64 -11.15 8.07
N VAL A 208 -8.98 -11.80 6.95
CA VAL A 208 -8.11 -12.73 6.24
C VAL A 208 -7.57 -12.18 4.91
N PHE A 209 -8.11 -11.07 4.41
CA PHE A 209 -7.66 -10.44 3.17
C PHE A 209 -6.22 -9.92 3.28
N ARG A 210 -5.38 -10.30 2.34
CA ARG A 210 -3.99 -9.87 2.25
C ARG A 210 -3.75 -9.18 0.92
N ALA A 211 -3.88 -7.85 0.93
CA ALA A 211 -3.90 -7.02 -0.28
C ALA A 211 -2.64 -7.20 -1.13
N VAL A 212 -1.46 -7.24 -0.51
CA VAL A 212 -0.18 -7.40 -1.24
C VAL A 212 -0.09 -8.76 -1.92
N SER A 213 -0.42 -9.84 -1.19
CA SER A 213 -0.45 -11.20 -1.74
C SER A 213 -1.44 -11.34 -2.88
N VAL A 214 -2.63 -10.72 -2.74
CA VAL A 214 -3.65 -10.70 -3.81
C VAL A 214 -3.12 -9.96 -5.03
N GLY A 215 -2.51 -8.79 -4.87
CA GLY A 215 -1.92 -8.03 -5.98
C GLY A 215 -0.87 -8.82 -6.75
N PHE A 216 0.03 -9.52 -6.04
CA PHE A 216 1.04 -10.37 -6.67
C PHE A 216 0.44 -11.63 -7.31
N GLY A 217 -0.57 -12.23 -6.70
CA GLY A 217 -1.31 -13.34 -7.29
C GLY A 217 -1.94 -12.97 -8.65
N ILE A 218 -2.57 -11.78 -8.71
CA ILE A 218 -3.15 -11.27 -9.96
C ILE A 218 -2.05 -10.98 -10.99
N LEU A 219 -0.94 -10.33 -10.60
CA LEU A 219 0.19 -10.07 -11.49
C LEU A 219 0.77 -11.35 -12.08
N ALA A 220 0.99 -12.37 -11.25
CA ALA A 220 1.51 -13.67 -11.69
C ALA A 220 0.53 -14.35 -12.67
N ALA A 221 -0.79 -14.33 -12.38
CA ALA A 221 -1.80 -14.88 -13.26
C ALA A 221 -1.82 -14.17 -14.63
N VAL A 222 -1.85 -12.83 -14.65
CA VAL A 222 -1.85 -12.07 -15.91
C VAL A 222 -0.56 -12.28 -16.68
N ARG A 223 0.59 -12.28 -16.00
CA ARG A 223 1.90 -12.54 -16.64
C ARG A 223 1.95 -13.94 -17.28
N GLY A 224 1.39 -14.94 -16.61
CA GLY A 224 1.30 -16.32 -17.12
C GLY A 224 0.33 -16.49 -18.28
N MET A 225 -0.83 -15.83 -18.20
CA MET A 225 -1.88 -15.93 -19.24
C MET A 225 -1.55 -15.13 -20.51
N TYR A 226 -0.84 -14.01 -20.38
CA TYR A 226 -0.58 -13.08 -21.49
C TYR A 226 0.90 -12.74 -21.65
N PRO A 227 1.81 -13.73 -21.77
CA PRO A 227 3.26 -13.50 -21.77
C PRO A 227 3.74 -12.63 -22.95
N GLY A 228 3.02 -12.61 -24.06
CA GLY A 228 3.35 -11.81 -25.25
C GLY A 228 2.74 -10.40 -25.27
N ALA A 229 1.82 -10.10 -24.35
CA ALA A 229 1.13 -8.81 -24.30
C ALA A 229 1.37 -8.03 -23.01
N PHE A 230 1.71 -8.72 -21.92
CA PHE A 230 2.07 -8.12 -20.64
C PHE A 230 3.44 -7.45 -20.72
N GLU A 231 3.54 -6.22 -20.23
CA GLU A 231 4.78 -5.47 -20.19
C GLU A 231 4.98 -4.79 -18.83
N TRP A 232 6.23 -4.85 -18.33
CA TRP A 232 6.67 -3.97 -17.24
C TRP A 232 6.97 -2.58 -17.79
N ARG A 233 6.47 -1.53 -17.15
CA ARG A 233 6.79 -0.16 -17.55
C ARG A 233 8.24 0.18 -17.21
N VAL A 234 9.03 0.42 -18.23
CA VAL A 234 10.41 0.87 -18.09
C VAL A 234 10.43 2.39 -18.29
N PRO A 235 10.93 3.18 -17.34
CA PRO A 235 11.16 4.60 -17.56
C PRO A 235 12.30 4.78 -18.59
N ASN A 236 12.35 5.93 -19.24
CA ASN A 236 13.41 6.25 -20.23
C ASN A 236 14.84 6.18 -19.68
N ARG A 237 15.02 6.06 -18.36
CA ARG A 237 16.32 5.86 -17.68
C ARG A 237 16.12 5.07 -16.37
N GLY A 238 16.89 3.99 -16.19
CA GLY A 238 17.14 3.35 -14.89
C GLY A 238 16.10 2.33 -14.42
N ILE A 239 15.74 2.39 -13.15
CA ILE A 239 14.98 1.38 -12.42
C ILE A 239 13.53 1.30 -12.93
N HIS A 240 12.99 0.11 -13.11
CA HIS A 240 11.58 -0.11 -13.46
C HIS A 240 10.63 0.58 -12.47
N ASN A 241 9.52 1.13 -12.97
CA ASN A 241 8.53 1.76 -12.08
C ASN A 241 7.96 0.77 -11.06
N PHE A 242 7.78 -0.49 -11.47
CA PHE A 242 7.38 -1.57 -10.58
C PHE A 242 8.40 -1.76 -9.43
N ASP A 243 9.70 -1.79 -9.74
CA ASP A 243 10.76 -2.03 -8.75
C ASP A 243 10.83 -0.90 -7.71
N LYS A 244 10.51 0.35 -8.11
CA LYS A 244 10.38 1.48 -7.17
C LYS A 244 9.21 1.29 -6.20
N LEU A 245 8.05 0.87 -6.70
CA LEU A 245 6.87 0.59 -5.88
C LEU A 245 7.10 -0.62 -4.97
N ALA A 246 7.64 -1.70 -5.53
CA ALA A 246 7.99 -2.89 -4.78
C ALA A 246 9.17 -2.65 -3.81
N GLY A 247 10.00 -1.62 -4.07
CA GLY A 247 11.20 -1.33 -3.28
C GLY A 247 12.29 -2.40 -3.44
N THR A 248 12.24 -3.17 -4.52
CA THR A 248 13.21 -4.21 -4.90
C THR A 248 12.88 -4.73 -6.30
N ASP A 249 13.87 -5.25 -7.02
CA ASP A 249 13.65 -5.95 -8.30
C ASP A 249 13.34 -7.44 -8.14
N ARG A 250 13.53 -8.00 -6.94
CA ARG A 250 13.34 -9.43 -6.66
C ARG A 250 11.91 -9.89 -6.94
N VAL A 251 10.91 -9.06 -6.62
CA VAL A 251 9.48 -9.38 -6.84
C VAL A 251 9.20 -9.53 -8.34
N ARG A 252 9.64 -8.59 -9.16
CA ARG A 252 9.46 -8.63 -10.61
C ARG A 252 10.14 -9.87 -11.22
N ARG A 253 11.39 -10.13 -10.83
CA ARG A 253 12.14 -11.29 -11.29
C ARG A 253 11.47 -12.61 -10.89
N ALA A 254 10.94 -12.68 -9.68
CA ALA A 254 10.22 -13.86 -9.19
C ALA A 254 8.91 -14.10 -9.96
N ILE A 255 8.13 -13.04 -10.24
CA ILE A 255 6.93 -13.14 -11.08
C ILE A 255 7.30 -13.61 -12.50
N ASP A 256 8.37 -13.05 -13.09
CA ASP A 256 8.86 -13.49 -14.41
C ASP A 256 9.34 -14.95 -14.42
N ALA A 257 9.85 -15.44 -13.30
CA ALA A 257 10.26 -16.84 -13.11
C ALA A 257 9.09 -17.78 -12.74
N GLY A 258 7.86 -17.25 -12.57
CA GLY A 258 6.68 -18.04 -12.19
C GLY A 258 6.62 -18.42 -10.72
N THR A 259 7.33 -17.70 -9.84
CA THR A 259 7.28 -17.91 -8.38
C THR A 259 5.90 -17.53 -7.85
N SER A 260 5.35 -18.34 -6.95
CA SER A 260 4.04 -18.05 -6.34
C SER A 260 4.09 -16.88 -5.34
N ALA A 261 2.96 -16.20 -5.15
CA ALA A 261 2.84 -15.17 -4.12
C ALA A 261 3.13 -15.71 -2.71
N ALA A 262 2.78 -16.96 -2.43
CA ALA A 262 3.05 -17.60 -1.15
C ALA A 262 4.55 -17.83 -0.89
N ASP A 263 5.32 -18.13 -1.93
CA ASP A 263 6.78 -18.27 -1.81
C ASP A 263 7.44 -16.92 -1.51
N LEU A 264 7.01 -15.86 -2.21
CA LEU A 264 7.46 -14.50 -1.94
C LEU A 264 7.17 -14.06 -0.50
N GLU A 265 5.97 -14.34 0.01
CA GLU A 265 5.60 -14.01 1.39
C GLU A 265 6.49 -14.71 2.42
N ARG A 266 6.91 -15.97 2.16
CA ARG A 266 7.84 -16.69 3.05
C ARG A 266 9.22 -16.04 3.08
N ASP A 267 9.72 -15.60 1.93
CA ASP A 267 11.04 -14.96 1.83
C ASP A 267 11.12 -13.65 2.65
N TRP A 268 10.01 -12.90 2.74
CA TRP A 268 9.97 -11.62 3.47
C TRP A 268 9.68 -11.74 4.96
N ALA A 269 9.33 -12.92 5.44
CA ALA A 269 8.90 -13.11 6.83
C ALA A 269 9.95 -12.69 7.86
N ARG A 270 11.24 -12.86 7.54
CA ARG A 270 12.35 -12.45 8.42
C ARG A 270 12.47 -10.92 8.51
N ASP A 271 12.55 -10.25 7.36
CA ASP A 271 12.78 -8.81 7.29
C ASP A 271 11.55 -8.07 7.86
N ARG A 272 10.35 -8.60 7.61
CA ARG A 272 9.12 -8.08 8.20
C ARG A 272 9.11 -8.18 9.72
N ARG A 273 9.64 -9.26 10.31
CA ARG A 273 9.78 -9.36 11.79
C ARG A 273 10.71 -8.30 12.35
N LEU A 274 11.85 -8.07 11.72
CA LEU A 274 12.78 -7.01 12.12
C LEU A 274 12.12 -5.62 12.08
N PHE A 275 11.37 -5.32 11.03
CA PHE A 275 10.59 -4.09 10.96
C PHE A 275 9.54 -4.01 12.07
N MET A 276 8.83 -5.10 12.36
CA MET A 276 7.85 -5.14 13.45
C MET A 276 8.48 -4.88 14.82
N GLU A 277 9.70 -5.38 15.07
CA GLU A 277 10.47 -5.09 16.26
C GLU A 277 10.87 -3.60 16.34
N GLN A 278 11.37 -3.04 15.25
CA GLN A 278 11.73 -1.62 15.17
C GLN A 278 10.53 -0.71 15.42
N ARG A 279 9.40 -0.95 14.74
CA ARG A 279 8.21 -0.12 14.88
C ARG A 279 7.63 -0.15 16.30
N GLN A 280 7.84 -1.24 17.08
CA GLN A 280 7.24 -1.44 18.39
C GLN A 280 7.53 -0.27 19.35
N SER A 281 8.75 0.28 19.30
CA SER A 281 9.14 1.43 20.12
C SER A 281 8.48 2.75 19.72
N CYS A 282 7.91 2.80 18.52
CA CYS A 282 7.29 3.99 17.93
C CYS A 282 5.76 3.99 18.04
N LEU A 283 5.15 2.85 18.40
CA LEU A 283 3.70 2.73 18.50
C LEU A 283 3.16 3.59 19.65
N LEU A 284 2.03 4.26 19.40
CA LEU A 284 1.33 5.12 20.34
C LEU A 284 0.08 4.44 20.91
N TYR A 285 -0.54 3.57 20.11
CA TYR A 285 -1.81 2.96 20.45
C TYR A 285 -1.63 1.48 20.75
N PRO A 286 -2.39 0.93 21.75
CA PRO A 286 -2.25 -0.45 22.14
C PRO A 286 -2.57 -1.39 20.95
N GLN A 287 -1.85 -2.49 20.88
CA GLN A 287 -2.28 -3.63 20.07
C GLN A 287 -3.46 -4.28 20.78
N ALA A 288 -4.45 -4.77 20.01
CA ALA A 288 -5.51 -5.59 20.60
C ALA A 288 -4.86 -6.73 21.39
N ALA A 289 -5.29 -6.91 22.64
CA ALA A 289 -4.80 -8.03 23.44
C ALA A 289 -5.06 -9.32 22.67
N ALA A 290 -4.01 -10.13 22.45
CA ALA A 290 -4.16 -11.42 21.78
C ALA A 290 -5.32 -12.16 22.48
N ILE A 291 -6.37 -12.46 21.73
CA ILE A 291 -7.50 -13.23 22.25
C ILE A 291 -6.91 -14.54 22.70
N ASP A 292 -6.90 -14.75 24.02
CA ASP A 292 -6.47 -16.02 24.63
C ASP A 292 -7.43 -17.12 24.19
N THR A 293 -7.10 -17.79 23.08
CA THR A 293 -7.88 -18.90 22.50
C THR A 293 -7.90 -20.15 23.39
N ASN A 294 -7.32 -20.08 24.61
CA ASN A 294 -7.34 -21.16 25.60
C ASN A 294 -8.49 -21.06 26.59
N ARG A 295 -9.47 -20.17 26.37
CA ARG A 295 -10.72 -20.13 27.16
C ARG A 295 -11.90 -20.60 26.32
N ALA A 296 -11.92 -21.87 25.96
CA ALA A 296 -13.10 -22.60 25.48
C ALA A 296 -13.07 -24.01 26.06
#